data_ba66bb745c9e4618de5c3bf19108aa97
#
_entry.id   ba66bb745c9e4618de5c3bf19108aa97
#
_cell.length_a   1.000
_cell.length_b   1.000
_cell.length_c   1.000
_cell.angle_alpha   90.00
_cell.angle_beta   90.00
_cell.angle_gamma   90.00
#
_symmetry.space_group_name_H-M   'P 1'
#
loop_
_entity.id
_entity.type
_entity.pdbx_description
1 polymer ?
#
loop_
_entity_poly.entity_id
_entity_poly.type
_entity_poly.pdbx_seq_one_letter_code
_entity_poly.pdbx_strand_id
1 'polypeptide(L)'
;AAGRFDVRLVVGLGAFPAPTPHTRPVRVIGTAPASSAHLLARVGTVSGELEVPAGISSALELGFAEVDMEIVTLWARVPHYVASMPYPQASAALIDGLASIAGLTLDASHLRASADEARQRVDDLVTNNPDHTSMVAQLEAAADQEEGISLSEELPSGDELAAELERFLRGETS
;
A
#
# COMPACT_ATOMS: atom_id res chain seq x y z
N ALA A 1 2.61 27.37 8.38
CA ALA A 1 3.73 27.44 7.40
C ALA A 1 3.23 27.15 5.98
N ALA A 2 2.44 26.09 5.75
CA ALA A 2 1.99 25.67 4.42
C ALA A 2 1.28 26.79 3.62
N GLY A 3 0.36 27.53 4.22
CA GLY A 3 -0.33 28.65 3.54
C GLY A 3 0.57 29.81 3.08
N ARG A 4 1.81 29.90 3.60
CA ARG A 4 2.77 30.93 3.14
C ARG A 4 3.48 30.55 1.84
N PHE A 5 3.42 29.28 1.45
CA PHE A 5 4.08 28.72 0.27
C PHE A 5 3.11 28.28 -0.82
N ASP A 6 1.82 28.64 -0.69
CA ASP A 6 0.78 28.22 -1.63
C ASP A 6 0.75 26.68 -1.88
N VAL A 7 0.91 25.93 -0.80
CA VAL A 7 0.88 24.46 -0.84
C VAL A 7 -0.54 24.01 -1.14
N ARG A 8 -0.71 23.21 -2.21
CA ARG A 8 -2.00 22.69 -2.63
C ARG A 8 -2.24 21.25 -2.17
N LEU A 9 -1.16 20.48 -2.03
CA LEU A 9 -1.23 19.09 -1.65
C LEU A 9 -0.07 18.74 -0.69
N VAL A 10 -0.37 18.00 0.36
CA VAL A 10 0.60 17.39 1.26
C VAL A 10 0.60 15.89 1.04
N VAL A 11 1.77 15.30 0.83
CA VAL A 11 1.91 13.85 0.71
C VAL A 11 2.82 13.35 1.81
N GLY A 12 2.25 12.58 2.74
CA GLY A 12 3.01 11.83 3.74
C GLY A 12 3.60 10.55 3.12
N LEU A 13 4.82 10.19 3.51
CA LEU A 13 5.45 8.95 3.09
C LEU A 13 5.84 8.15 4.34
N GLY A 14 5.36 6.93 4.44
CA GLY A 14 5.63 6.03 5.56
C GLY A 14 5.82 4.59 5.12
N ALA A 15 6.25 3.76 6.04
CA ALA A 15 6.36 2.32 5.84
C ALA A 15 6.05 1.60 7.14
N PHE A 16 5.58 0.36 7.05
CA PHE A 16 5.33 -0.49 8.21
C PHE A 16 5.66 -1.96 7.91
N PRO A 17 6.07 -2.73 8.93
CA PRO A 17 6.29 -4.16 8.79
C PRO A 17 4.97 -4.88 8.47
N ALA A 18 5.01 -5.77 7.47
CA ALA A 18 3.86 -6.55 7.05
C ALA A 18 4.25 -8.00 6.73
N PRO A 19 3.33 -8.96 6.76
CA PRO A 19 3.56 -10.32 6.29
C PRO A 19 3.56 -10.36 4.76
N THR A 20 4.61 -9.86 4.15
CA THR A 20 4.80 -9.79 2.71
C THR A 20 6.19 -10.33 2.34
N PRO A 21 6.37 -11.01 1.18
CA PRO A 21 7.67 -11.48 0.76
C PRO A 21 8.47 -10.37 0.08
N HIS A 22 9.80 -10.42 0.18
CA HIS A 22 10.70 -9.50 -0.52
C HIS A 22 10.82 -9.81 -2.02
N THR A 23 10.33 -10.97 -2.44
CA THR A 23 10.39 -11.47 -3.82
C THR A 23 9.25 -10.95 -4.70
N ARG A 24 8.26 -10.28 -4.13
CA ARG A 24 7.14 -9.65 -4.85
C ARG A 24 7.27 -8.13 -4.84
N PRO A 25 6.63 -7.42 -5.78
CA PRO A 25 6.61 -5.96 -5.79
C PRO A 25 6.09 -5.37 -4.47
N VAL A 26 6.68 -4.26 -4.05
CA VAL A 26 6.21 -3.56 -2.84
C VAL A 26 4.85 -2.96 -3.10
N ARG A 27 3.87 -3.35 -2.27
CA ARG A 27 2.55 -2.74 -2.29
C ARG A 27 2.56 -1.43 -1.49
N VAL A 28 2.06 -0.37 -2.11
CA VAL A 28 1.83 0.92 -1.48
C VAL A 28 0.33 1.11 -1.33
N ILE A 29 -0.09 1.49 -0.14
CA ILE A 29 -1.47 1.81 0.20
C ILE A 29 -1.56 3.28 0.59
N GLY A 30 -2.71 3.89 0.36
CA GLY A 30 -2.95 5.28 0.72
C GLY A 30 -3.96 5.42 1.85
N THR A 31 -3.73 6.39 2.75
CA THR A 31 -4.72 6.89 3.69
C THR A 31 -4.98 8.36 3.44
N ALA A 32 -6.23 8.80 3.58
CA ALA A 32 -6.60 10.20 3.42
C ALA A 32 -7.90 10.49 4.19
N PRO A 33 -8.11 11.72 4.65
CA PRO A 33 -9.41 12.16 5.14
C PRO A 33 -10.45 12.16 4.02
N ALA A 34 -11.73 12.14 4.36
CA ALA A 34 -12.84 12.08 3.40
C ALA A 34 -12.77 13.17 2.31
N SER A 35 -12.29 14.36 2.66
CA SER A 35 -12.09 15.47 1.73
C SER A 35 -11.06 15.20 0.62
N SER A 36 -10.07 14.33 0.88
CA SER A 36 -8.98 13.98 -0.03
C SER A 36 -9.07 12.55 -0.57
N ALA A 37 -10.15 11.81 -0.25
CA ALA A 37 -10.29 10.38 -0.62
C ALA A 37 -10.21 10.13 -2.14
N HIS A 38 -10.60 11.11 -2.98
CA HIS A 38 -10.52 11.02 -4.44
C HIS A 38 -9.08 10.84 -4.96
N LEU A 39 -8.07 11.23 -4.18
CA LEU A 39 -6.65 11.05 -4.54
C LEU A 39 -6.21 9.59 -4.45
N LEU A 40 -6.88 8.78 -3.61
CA LEU A 40 -6.55 7.37 -3.42
C LEU A 40 -6.77 6.53 -4.69
N ALA A 41 -7.67 6.92 -5.56
CA ALA A 41 -7.93 6.25 -6.83
C ALA A 41 -6.68 6.16 -7.74
N ARG A 42 -5.68 7.00 -7.51
CA ARG A 42 -4.43 7.03 -8.29
C ARG A 42 -3.36 6.06 -7.78
N VAL A 43 -3.53 5.50 -6.60
CA VAL A 43 -2.51 4.65 -5.94
C VAL A 43 -2.97 3.21 -5.80
N GLY A 44 -4.23 2.97 -6.00
CA GLY A 44 -4.89 1.72 -5.63
C GLY A 44 -5.32 1.76 -4.15
N THR A 45 -6.53 1.34 -3.91
CA THR A 45 -7.09 1.19 -2.55
C THR A 45 -6.88 -0.23 -2.08
N VAL A 46 -6.56 -0.42 -0.81
CA VAL A 46 -6.73 -1.72 -0.17
C VAL A 46 -8.20 -1.85 0.19
N SER A 47 -8.84 -2.90 -0.30
CA SER A 47 -10.18 -3.28 0.17
C SER A 47 -10.05 -3.74 1.63
N GLY A 48 -10.65 -3.00 2.56
CA GLY A 48 -10.66 -3.33 3.98
C GLY A 48 -10.19 -2.20 4.89
N GLU A 49 -10.49 -2.33 6.18
CA GLU A 49 -9.97 -1.45 7.23
C GLU A 49 -8.50 -1.74 7.48
N LEU A 50 -7.64 -0.75 7.28
CA LEU A 50 -6.26 -0.81 7.68
C LEU A 50 -6.11 -0.14 9.05
N GLU A 51 -5.87 -0.91 10.09
CA GLU A 51 -5.41 -0.36 11.36
C GLU A 51 -3.95 0.10 11.21
N VAL A 52 -3.77 1.39 10.94
CA VAL A 52 -2.45 2.04 11.05
C VAL A 52 -2.34 2.57 12.48
N PRO A 53 -1.25 2.28 13.21
CA PRO A 53 -1.05 2.85 14.55
C PRO A 53 -1.23 4.37 14.49
N ALA A 54 -2.11 4.92 15.34
CA ALA A 54 -2.32 6.34 15.44
C ALA A 54 -1.00 7.02 15.81
N GLY A 55 -0.46 7.78 14.89
CA GLY A 55 0.83 8.45 15.00
C GLY A 55 0.72 9.91 14.56
N ILE A 56 1.87 10.56 14.45
CA ILE A 56 1.94 11.95 14.02
C ILE A 56 1.33 12.15 12.62
N SER A 57 1.40 11.15 11.74
CA SER A 57 0.80 11.20 10.40
C SER A 57 -0.71 11.38 10.46
N SER A 58 -1.41 10.60 11.30
CA SER A 58 -2.86 10.72 11.47
C SER A 58 -3.26 12.08 12.07
N ALA A 59 -2.46 12.58 13.02
CA ALA A 59 -2.68 13.91 13.59
C ALA A 59 -2.48 15.02 12.54
N LEU A 60 -1.50 14.87 11.65
CA LEU A 60 -1.26 15.80 10.55
C LEU A 60 -2.39 15.74 9.51
N GLU A 61 -2.88 14.54 9.16
CA GLU A 61 -4.02 14.36 8.25
C GLU A 61 -5.26 15.12 8.77
N LEU A 62 -5.58 14.96 10.05
CA LEU A 62 -6.69 15.69 10.67
C LEU A 62 -6.44 17.21 10.68
N GLY A 63 -5.26 17.65 11.10
CA GLY A 63 -4.93 19.07 11.17
C GLY A 63 -4.88 19.77 9.81
N PHE A 64 -4.51 19.07 8.73
CA PHE A 64 -4.58 19.63 7.39
C PHE A 64 -6.01 19.63 6.85
N ALA A 65 -6.82 18.62 7.16
CA ALA A 65 -8.23 18.59 6.80
C ALA A 65 -9.03 19.72 7.45
N GLU A 66 -8.71 20.10 8.71
CA GLU A 66 -9.34 21.22 9.41
C GLU A 66 -9.11 22.60 8.74
N VAL A 67 -8.08 22.72 7.92
CA VAL A 67 -7.76 23.95 7.17
C VAL A 67 -8.01 23.80 5.67
N ASP A 68 -8.86 22.86 5.27
CA ASP A 68 -9.24 22.58 3.88
C ASP A 68 -8.04 22.34 2.94
N MET A 69 -6.96 21.75 3.47
CA MET A 69 -5.78 21.40 2.69
C MET A 69 -5.80 19.93 2.32
N GLU A 70 -5.62 19.64 1.04
CA GLU A 70 -5.53 18.24 0.58
C GLU A 70 -4.31 17.55 1.16
N ILE A 71 -4.52 16.37 1.74
CA ILE A 71 -3.48 15.51 2.29
C ILE A 71 -3.76 14.05 1.98
N VAL A 72 -2.72 13.33 1.65
CA VAL A 72 -2.73 11.86 1.52
C VAL A 72 -1.43 11.33 2.12
N THR A 73 -1.50 10.19 2.80
CA THR A 73 -0.30 9.49 3.26
C THR A 73 -0.17 8.16 2.53
N LEU A 74 1.01 7.91 1.99
CA LEU A 74 1.39 6.66 1.33
C LEU A 74 2.16 5.78 2.29
N TRP A 75 1.80 4.51 2.35
CA TRP A 75 2.38 3.52 3.23
C TRP A 75 2.90 2.33 2.42
N ALA A 76 4.21 2.10 2.45
CA ALA A 76 4.81 0.92 1.87
C ALA A 76 4.79 -0.26 2.85
N ARG A 77 4.36 -1.43 2.38
CA ARG A 77 4.45 -2.69 3.14
C ARG A 77 5.89 -3.22 3.05
N VAL A 78 6.55 -3.38 4.18
CA VAL A 78 7.93 -3.88 4.27
C VAL A 78 7.91 -5.28 4.88
N PRO A 79 8.61 -6.27 4.30
CA PRO A 79 8.68 -7.59 4.91
C PRO A 79 9.17 -7.51 6.36
N HIS A 80 8.41 -8.08 7.29
CA HIS A 80 8.69 -7.96 8.73
C HIS A 80 10.08 -8.46 9.11
N TYR A 81 10.61 -9.46 8.40
CA TYR A 81 11.92 -10.06 8.66
C TYR A 81 13.11 -9.20 8.18
N VAL A 82 12.87 -8.14 7.39
CA VAL A 82 13.89 -7.16 6.99
C VAL A 82 13.61 -5.76 7.53
N ALA A 83 12.63 -5.58 8.42
CA ALA A 83 12.19 -4.27 8.89
C ALA A 83 13.28 -3.47 9.65
N SER A 84 14.32 -4.13 10.16
CA SER A 84 15.48 -3.50 10.80
C SER A 84 16.61 -3.12 9.82
N MET A 85 16.45 -3.43 8.54
CA MET A 85 17.44 -3.19 7.50
C MET A 85 16.98 -2.08 6.55
N PRO A 86 17.90 -1.36 5.88
CA PRO A 86 17.53 -0.50 4.76
C PRO A 86 16.79 -1.31 3.67
N TYR A 87 15.61 -0.82 3.26
CA TYR A 87 14.78 -1.48 2.24
C TYR A 87 14.45 -0.50 1.10
N PRO A 88 15.40 -0.27 0.16
CA PRO A 88 15.28 0.72 -0.92
C PRO A 88 14.10 0.48 -1.86
N GLN A 89 13.62 -0.78 -1.98
CA GLN A 89 12.43 -1.12 -2.75
C GLN A 89 11.21 -0.32 -2.27
N ALA A 90 11.00 -0.22 -0.94
CA ALA A 90 9.91 0.56 -0.39
C ALA A 90 10.05 2.05 -0.72
N SER A 91 11.26 2.58 -0.62
CA SER A 91 11.52 3.98 -0.97
C SER A 91 11.24 4.27 -2.45
N ALA A 92 11.67 3.38 -3.35
CA ALA A 92 11.37 3.51 -4.78
C ALA A 92 9.86 3.49 -5.07
N ALA A 93 9.14 2.53 -4.47
CA ALA A 93 7.69 2.41 -4.62
C ALA A 93 6.93 3.65 -4.09
N LEU A 94 7.38 4.22 -2.97
CA LEU A 94 6.81 5.46 -2.42
C LEU A 94 7.06 6.67 -3.34
N ILE A 95 8.23 6.77 -3.97
CA ILE A 95 8.52 7.81 -4.95
C ILE A 95 7.64 7.67 -6.20
N ASP A 96 7.41 6.44 -6.67
CA ASP A 96 6.50 6.19 -7.79
C ASP A 96 5.05 6.56 -7.44
N GLY A 97 4.60 6.23 -6.23
CA GLY A 97 3.28 6.62 -5.72
C GLY A 97 3.14 8.15 -5.59
N LEU A 98 4.16 8.82 -5.05
CA LEU A 98 4.21 10.28 -4.98
C LEU A 98 4.14 10.91 -6.38
N ALA A 99 4.91 10.40 -7.33
CA ALA A 99 4.91 10.88 -8.72
C ALA A 99 3.50 10.76 -9.34
N SER A 100 2.83 9.63 -9.11
CA SER A 100 1.47 9.38 -9.61
C SER A 100 0.44 10.35 -9.02
N ILE A 101 0.44 10.53 -7.69
CA ILE A 101 -0.53 11.41 -7.01
C ILE A 101 -0.31 12.87 -7.37
N ALA A 102 0.92 13.32 -7.31
CA ALA A 102 1.26 14.74 -7.53
C ALA A 102 1.36 15.12 -9.02
N GLY A 103 1.30 14.15 -9.93
CA GLY A 103 1.49 14.38 -11.36
C GLY A 103 2.90 14.84 -11.69
N LEU A 104 3.90 14.32 -10.96
CA LEU A 104 5.31 14.67 -11.11
C LEU A 104 6.07 13.59 -11.87
N THR A 105 7.16 13.99 -12.53
CA THR A 105 8.16 13.04 -13.03
C THR A 105 9.33 13.04 -12.08
N LEU A 106 9.50 11.93 -11.35
CA LEU A 106 10.57 11.74 -10.37
C LEU A 106 11.46 10.58 -10.79
N ASP A 107 12.77 10.75 -10.63
CA ASP A 107 13.73 9.69 -10.95
C ASP A 107 14.07 8.88 -9.70
N ALA A 108 13.65 7.62 -9.69
CA ALA A 108 13.97 6.64 -8.65
C ALA A 108 15.02 5.60 -9.10
N SER A 109 15.74 5.82 -10.20
CA SER A 109 16.67 4.85 -10.77
C SER A 109 17.77 4.43 -9.79
N HIS A 110 18.32 5.37 -9.03
CA HIS A 110 19.34 5.08 -8.01
C HIS A 110 18.80 4.21 -6.87
N LEU A 111 17.54 4.46 -6.45
CA LEU A 111 16.89 3.61 -5.45
C LEU A 111 16.64 2.20 -5.98
N ARG A 112 16.27 2.06 -7.24
CA ARG A 112 16.06 0.75 -7.86
C ARG A 112 17.38 -0.04 -7.97
N ALA A 113 18.49 0.59 -8.35
CA ALA A 113 19.79 -0.06 -8.35
C ALA A 113 20.18 -0.54 -6.94
N SER A 114 20.00 0.32 -5.92
CA SER A 114 20.24 -0.07 -4.52
C SER A 114 19.27 -1.16 -4.04
N ALA A 115 18.06 -1.20 -4.58
CA ALA A 115 17.05 -2.21 -4.28
C ALA A 115 17.49 -3.60 -4.78
N ASP A 116 18.04 -3.68 -5.98
CA ASP A 116 18.53 -4.94 -6.55
C ASP A 116 19.67 -5.53 -5.70
N GLU A 117 20.61 -4.70 -5.24
CA GLU A 117 21.67 -5.12 -4.33
C GLU A 117 21.13 -5.56 -2.96
N ALA A 118 20.14 -4.82 -2.42
CA ALA A 118 19.52 -5.19 -1.15
C ALA A 118 18.77 -6.51 -1.26
N ARG A 119 18.04 -6.73 -2.35
CA ARG A 119 17.33 -7.98 -2.63
C ARG A 119 18.29 -9.16 -2.67
N GLN A 120 19.40 -9.06 -3.40
CA GLN A 120 20.39 -10.13 -3.46
C GLN A 120 20.91 -10.52 -2.06
N ARG A 121 21.19 -9.53 -1.19
CA ARG A 121 21.61 -9.81 0.18
C ARG A 121 20.54 -10.54 0.99
N VAL A 122 19.26 -10.21 0.81
CA VAL A 122 18.15 -10.89 1.48
C VAL A 122 17.98 -12.30 0.93
N ASP A 123 18.07 -12.49 -0.40
CA ASP A 123 17.99 -13.80 -1.05
C ASP A 123 19.08 -14.73 -0.49
N ASP A 124 20.30 -14.25 -0.34
CA ASP A 124 21.43 -15.01 0.24
C ASP A 124 21.13 -15.42 1.70
N LEU A 125 20.60 -14.51 2.52
CA LEU A 125 20.25 -14.79 3.91
C LEU A 125 19.13 -15.82 4.03
N VAL A 126 18.12 -15.76 3.16
CA VAL A 126 16.99 -16.68 3.15
C VAL A 126 17.43 -18.07 2.67
N THR A 127 18.20 -18.14 1.58
CA THR A 127 18.64 -19.41 0.99
C THR A 127 19.52 -20.23 1.94
N ASN A 128 20.28 -19.57 2.80
CA ASN A 128 21.16 -20.24 3.77
C ASN A 128 20.41 -20.80 5.00
N ASN A 129 19.09 -20.58 5.12
CA ASN A 129 18.28 -21.07 6.24
C ASN A 129 16.97 -21.71 5.75
N PRO A 130 16.77 -23.04 5.92
CA PRO A 130 15.57 -23.74 5.45
C PRO A 130 14.26 -23.20 6.05
N ASP A 131 14.27 -22.74 7.31
CA ASP A 131 13.09 -22.19 7.98
C ASP A 131 12.69 -20.85 7.33
N HIS A 132 13.66 -20.01 6.98
CA HIS A 132 13.41 -18.76 6.26
C HIS A 132 12.86 -19.03 4.86
N THR A 133 13.42 -20.00 4.15
CA THR A 133 12.94 -20.38 2.82
C THR A 133 11.47 -20.84 2.87
N SER A 134 11.11 -21.66 3.84
CA SER A 134 9.74 -22.12 4.04
C SER A 134 8.78 -20.97 4.39
N MET A 135 9.22 -20.05 5.25
CA MET A 135 8.44 -18.85 5.60
C MET A 135 8.20 -17.96 4.38
N VAL A 136 9.23 -17.69 3.58
CA VAL A 136 9.10 -16.86 2.38
C VAL A 136 8.15 -17.49 1.37
N ALA A 137 8.22 -18.81 1.14
CA ALA A 137 7.31 -19.52 0.26
C ALA A 137 5.83 -19.40 0.71
N GLN A 138 5.56 -19.45 2.02
CA GLN A 138 4.21 -19.22 2.55
C GLN A 138 3.73 -17.80 2.32
N LEU A 139 4.61 -16.80 2.51
CA LEU A 139 4.30 -15.39 2.24
C LEU A 139 4.05 -15.13 0.75
N GLU A 140 4.79 -15.79 -0.13
CA GLU A 140 4.58 -15.71 -1.59
C GLU A 140 3.19 -16.25 -1.97
N ALA A 141 2.83 -17.44 -1.48
CA ALA A 141 1.53 -18.03 -1.74
C ALA A 141 0.38 -17.12 -1.26
N ALA A 142 0.52 -16.50 -0.09
CA ALA A 142 -0.46 -15.57 0.44
C ALA A 142 -0.54 -14.28 -0.41
N ALA A 143 0.59 -13.72 -0.84
CA ALA A 143 0.63 -12.51 -1.66
C ALA A 143 0.01 -12.75 -3.05
N ASP A 144 0.28 -13.91 -3.66
CA ASP A 144 -0.27 -14.29 -4.96
C ASP A 144 -1.81 -14.51 -4.87
N GLN A 145 -2.32 -15.02 -3.74
CA GLN A 145 -3.76 -15.13 -3.48
C GLN A 145 -4.42 -13.76 -3.33
N GLU A 146 -3.81 -12.82 -2.57
CA GLU A 146 -4.32 -11.45 -2.44
C GLU A 146 -4.39 -10.75 -3.82
N GLU A 147 -3.42 -10.98 -4.68
CA GLU A 147 -3.40 -10.40 -6.04
C GLU A 147 -4.48 -11.01 -6.93
N GLY A 148 -4.70 -12.32 -6.84
CA GLY A 148 -5.76 -13.02 -7.55
C GLY A 148 -7.16 -12.53 -7.16
N ILE A 149 -7.40 -12.27 -5.89
CA ILE A 149 -8.67 -11.72 -5.39
C ILE A 149 -8.86 -10.28 -5.90
N SER A 150 -7.82 -9.45 -5.85
CA SER A 150 -7.88 -8.05 -6.31
C SER A 150 -8.15 -7.91 -7.81
N LEU A 151 -7.70 -8.87 -8.62
CA LEU A 151 -7.99 -8.92 -10.06
C LEU A 151 -9.38 -9.50 -10.37
N SER A 152 -9.97 -10.25 -9.43
CA SER A 152 -11.28 -10.88 -9.58
C SER A 152 -12.44 -10.05 -9.03
N GLU A 153 -12.16 -9.01 -8.25
CA GLU A 153 -13.16 -8.03 -7.80
C GLU A 153 -13.49 -7.03 -8.93
N GLU A 154 -14.06 -7.50 -10.04
CA GLU A 154 -15.14 -6.74 -10.65
C GLU A 154 -16.26 -6.73 -9.60
N LEU A 155 -16.45 -5.59 -8.96
CA LEU A 155 -17.57 -5.37 -8.04
C LEU A 155 -18.85 -5.84 -8.75
N PRO A 156 -19.62 -6.77 -8.17
CA PRO A 156 -20.87 -7.20 -8.76
C PRO A 156 -21.70 -5.96 -9.08
N SER A 157 -22.27 -5.89 -10.26
CA SER A 157 -23.11 -4.77 -10.65
C SER A 157 -24.26 -4.61 -9.64
N GLY A 158 -24.78 -3.40 -9.50
CA GLY A 158 -25.93 -3.16 -8.60
C GLY A 158 -27.08 -4.13 -8.85
N ASP A 159 -27.27 -4.58 -10.10
CA ASP A 159 -28.29 -5.55 -10.51
C ASP A 159 -27.96 -6.98 -10.03
N GLU A 160 -26.70 -7.38 -10.03
CA GLU A 160 -26.26 -8.68 -9.51
C GLU A 160 -26.40 -8.73 -7.97
N LEU A 161 -26.03 -7.65 -7.28
CA LEU A 161 -26.24 -7.53 -5.82
C LEU A 161 -27.75 -7.56 -5.46
N ALA A 162 -28.60 -6.89 -6.24
CA ALA A 162 -30.04 -6.93 -6.05
C ALA A 162 -30.59 -8.34 -6.27
N ALA A 163 -30.14 -9.05 -7.31
CA ALA A 163 -30.57 -10.42 -7.59
C ALA A 163 -30.08 -11.42 -6.53
N GLU A 164 -28.91 -11.21 -5.95
CA GLU A 164 -28.38 -12.04 -4.86
C GLU A 164 -29.13 -11.79 -3.56
N LEU A 165 -29.44 -10.55 -3.24
CA LEU A 165 -30.27 -10.18 -2.10
C LEU A 165 -31.69 -10.75 -2.23
N GLU A 166 -32.31 -10.70 -3.42
CA GLU A 166 -33.60 -11.30 -3.66
C GLU A 166 -33.61 -12.82 -3.50
N ARG A 167 -32.53 -13.51 -3.91
CA ARG A 167 -32.36 -14.96 -3.71
C ARG A 167 -32.23 -15.29 -2.22
N PHE A 168 -31.44 -14.51 -1.49
CA PHE A 168 -31.27 -14.66 -0.05
C PHE A 168 -32.62 -14.48 0.70
N LEU A 169 -33.38 -13.44 0.35
CA LEU A 169 -34.68 -13.15 0.96
C LEU A 169 -35.74 -14.22 0.64
N ARG A 170 -35.62 -14.91 -0.48
CA ARG A 170 -36.48 -16.06 -0.85
C ARG A 170 -36.09 -17.38 -0.17
N GLY A 171 -34.97 -17.39 0.58
CA GLY A 171 -34.49 -18.61 1.28
C GLY A 171 -33.88 -19.66 0.36
N GLU A 172 -33.48 -19.29 -0.87
CA GLU A 172 -32.82 -20.16 -1.85
C GLU A 172 -31.29 -20.12 -1.62
N THR A 173 -30.81 -20.69 -0.50
CA THR A 173 -29.39 -20.93 -0.26
C THR A 173 -29.03 -22.30 -0.84
N SER A 174 -28.06 -22.32 -1.79
CA SER A 174 -27.37 -23.54 -2.22
C SER A 174 -26.31 -23.94 -1.22
#